data_53a6ff52c42d6e8d0f329e5f68efab5f
#
_entry.id   53a6ff52c42d6e8d0f329e5f68efab5f
#
_cell.length_a   1.000
_cell.length_b   1.000
_cell.length_c   1.000
_cell.angle_alpha   90.00
_cell.angle_beta   90.00
_cell.angle_gamma   90.00
#
_symmetry.space_group_name_H-M   'P 1'
#
loop_
_entity.id
_entity.type
_entity.pdbx_description
1 polymer ?
#
loop_
_entity_poly.entity_id
_entity_poly.type
_entity_poly.pdbx_seq_one_letter_code
_entity_poly.pdbx_strand_id
1 'polypeptide(L)'
;MEENRFYHSENLELKHVVELSAQTHIHATKVLRLKMGDQFALFNGDGFDYVAKVIEVSKHKTSVEIIDKYEVNHESSLKITLVQGLAAGDKMDWIIQKAVELGVHTIQPLFTERSIIKLDRERVDKKLDHWKTVAISACEQTGRSAIPNILTPLHLTQWLSEKTLKTDNLKLILTPSKAQNINHLDKPSNSIVFMVGPEGGFSEKEMALALNHAFIPVNFGQRILRTETAPIVALSILQNLWGDFA
;
A
#
# COMPACT_ATOMS: atom_id res chain seq x y z
N MET A 1 3.88 -23.75 -9.00
CA MET A 1 2.78 -23.93 -8.03
C MET A 1 2.60 -22.59 -7.37
N GLU A 2 1.40 -22.01 -7.37
CA GLU A 2 1.11 -20.86 -6.53
C GLU A 2 1.29 -21.32 -5.08
N GLU A 3 2.40 -20.95 -4.47
CA GLU A 3 2.63 -21.22 -3.07
C GLU A 3 1.68 -20.35 -2.27
N ASN A 4 0.80 -20.99 -1.48
CA ASN A 4 -0.04 -20.26 -0.55
C ASN A 4 0.87 -19.47 0.41
N ARG A 5 0.61 -18.16 0.54
CA ARG A 5 1.39 -17.25 1.37
C ARG A 5 0.49 -16.58 2.38
N PHE A 6 0.97 -16.48 3.64
CA PHE A 6 0.24 -15.80 4.70
C PHE A 6 1.16 -14.90 5.50
N TYR A 7 0.61 -13.79 5.94
CA TYR A 7 1.28 -12.89 6.86
C TYR A 7 1.27 -13.42 8.30
N HIS A 8 2.39 -13.28 8.98
CA HIS A 8 2.55 -13.57 10.41
C HIS A 8 3.20 -12.38 11.10
N SER A 9 2.56 -11.85 12.15
CA SER A 9 2.99 -10.58 12.76
C SER A 9 4.22 -10.69 13.66
N GLU A 10 4.58 -11.88 14.08
CA GLU A 10 5.69 -12.11 14.99
C GLU A 10 6.99 -12.45 14.26
N ASN A 11 8.10 -12.44 14.98
CA ASN A 11 9.39 -12.82 14.44
C ASN A 11 9.40 -14.29 14.00
N LEU A 12 9.95 -14.56 12.82
CA LEU A 12 10.07 -15.90 12.25
C LEU A 12 11.54 -16.32 12.24
N GLU A 13 11.84 -17.49 12.82
CA GLU A 13 13.20 -18.04 12.87
C GLU A 13 13.18 -19.52 12.50
N LEU A 14 14.28 -20.00 11.89
CA LEU A 14 14.41 -21.40 11.53
C LEU A 14 14.28 -22.33 12.74
N LYS A 15 13.58 -23.45 12.56
CA LYS A 15 13.28 -24.47 13.58
C LYS A 15 12.36 -24.00 14.71
N HIS A 16 11.82 -22.78 14.64
CA HIS A 16 10.78 -22.35 15.59
C HIS A 16 9.44 -22.95 15.17
N VAL A 17 8.66 -23.28 16.19
CA VAL A 17 7.26 -23.65 16.06
C VAL A 17 6.42 -22.41 16.36
N VAL A 18 5.59 -22.04 15.39
CA VAL A 18 4.66 -20.90 15.51
C VAL A 18 3.22 -21.38 15.40
N GLU A 19 2.32 -20.70 16.12
CA GLU A 19 0.88 -20.92 16.01
C GLU A 19 0.30 -19.88 15.04
N LEU A 20 -0.47 -20.34 14.07
CA LEU A 20 -1.11 -19.44 13.12
C LEU A 20 -2.19 -18.59 13.81
N SER A 21 -2.33 -17.35 13.37
CA SER A 21 -3.44 -16.49 13.82
C SER A 21 -4.79 -17.18 13.56
N ALA A 22 -5.82 -16.82 14.31
CA ALA A 22 -7.15 -17.38 14.14
C ALA A 22 -7.68 -17.22 12.70
N GLN A 23 -7.39 -16.09 12.06
CA GLN A 23 -7.77 -15.82 10.67
C GLN A 23 -7.00 -16.73 9.71
N THR A 24 -5.68 -16.83 9.85
CA THR A 24 -4.83 -17.71 9.02
C THR A 24 -5.18 -19.18 9.23
N HIS A 25 -5.44 -19.60 10.47
CA HIS A 25 -5.91 -20.95 10.78
C HIS A 25 -7.20 -21.30 10.02
N ILE A 26 -8.20 -20.40 10.04
CA ILE A 26 -9.46 -20.62 9.31
C ILE A 26 -9.21 -20.72 7.80
N HIS A 27 -8.38 -19.85 7.25
CA HIS A 27 -8.06 -19.88 5.81
C HIS A 27 -7.31 -21.17 5.45
N ALA A 28 -6.26 -21.51 6.18
CA ALA A 28 -5.47 -22.70 5.97
C ALA A 28 -6.32 -24.00 6.03
N THR A 29 -7.22 -24.10 7.01
CA THR A 29 -7.98 -25.33 7.24
C THR A 29 -9.27 -25.43 6.42
N LYS A 30 -10.06 -24.34 6.30
CA LYS A 30 -11.36 -24.37 5.63
C LYS A 30 -11.29 -24.06 4.14
N VAL A 31 -10.39 -23.18 3.71
CA VAL A 31 -10.27 -22.78 2.31
C VAL A 31 -9.26 -23.68 1.61
N LEU A 32 -8.03 -23.73 2.10
CA LEU A 32 -6.95 -24.51 1.49
C LEU A 32 -6.95 -26.00 1.89
N ARG A 33 -7.62 -26.34 3.00
CA ARG A 33 -7.73 -27.71 3.52
C ARG A 33 -6.36 -28.33 3.79
N LEU A 34 -5.42 -27.55 4.29
CA LEU A 34 -4.07 -28.00 4.63
C LEU A 34 -4.11 -29.08 5.69
N LYS A 35 -3.23 -30.06 5.53
CA LYS A 35 -3.07 -31.22 6.40
C LYS A 35 -1.68 -31.24 7.02
N MET A 36 -1.50 -32.08 8.03
CA MET A 36 -0.20 -32.33 8.62
C MET A 36 0.80 -32.77 7.54
N GLY A 37 1.96 -32.13 7.50
CA GLY A 37 3.01 -32.32 6.52
C GLY A 37 2.98 -31.37 5.32
N ASP A 38 1.86 -30.71 5.04
CA ASP A 38 1.77 -29.71 3.96
C ASP A 38 2.67 -28.51 4.26
N GLN A 39 3.13 -27.84 3.19
CA GLN A 39 4.01 -26.70 3.27
C GLN A 39 3.38 -25.49 2.59
N PHE A 40 3.71 -24.31 3.08
CA PHE A 40 3.31 -23.02 2.53
C PHE A 40 4.28 -21.92 3.01
N ALA A 41 4.18 -20.73 2.45
CA ALA A 41 5.04 -19.62 2.85
C ALA A 41 4.39 -18.76 3.96
N LEU A 42 5.19 -18.38 4.95
CA LEU A 42 4.91 -17.28 5.88
C LEU A 42 5.85 -16.12 5.59
N PHE A 43 5.38 -14.89 5.79
CA PHE A 43 6.22 -13.70 5.76
C PHE A 43 5.78 -12.71 6.85
N ASN A 44 6.70 -11.88 7.33
CA ASN A 44 6.44 -10.91 8.40
C ASN A 44 6.76 -9.45 8.02
N GLY A 45 7.17 -9.21 6.78
CA GLY A 45 7.52 -7.89 6.29
C GLY A 45 9.02 -7.57 6.30
N ASP A 46 9.87 -8.53 6.62
CA ASP A 46 11.33 -8.36 6.74
C ASP A 46 12.10 -8.61 5.42
N GLY A 47 11.40 -8.92 4.34
CA GLY A 47 12.00 -9.20 3.02
C GLY A 47 12.27 -10.68 2.76
N PHE A 48 11.85 -11.58 3.66
CA PHE A 48 11.99 -13.03 3.49
C PHE A 48 10.63 -13.71 3.45
N ASP A 49 10.58 -14.82 2.71
CA ASP A 49 9.55 -15.85 2.84
C ASP A 49 10.12 -17.04 3.62
N TYR A 50 9.34 -17.53 4.54
CA TYR A 50 9.68 -18.64 5.43
C TYR A 50 8.84 -19.86 5.07
N VAL A 51 9.48 -20.97 4.76
CA VAL A 51 8.78 -22.24 4.46
C VAL A 51 8.27 -22.82 5.78
N ALA A 52 6.96 -22.83 5.94
CA ALA A 52 6.27 -23.36 7.10
C ALA A 52 5.70 -24.75 6.80
N LYS A 53 6.04 -25.75 7.61
CA LYS A 53 5.50 -27.10 7.53
C LYS A 53 4.48 -27.33 8.63
N VAL A 54 3.29 -27.76 8.26
CA VAL A 54 2.21 -28.07 9.22
C VAL A 54 2.59 -29.29 10.07
N ILE A 55 2.68 -29.09 11.38
CA ILE A 55 3.00 -30.14 12.36
C ILE A 55 1.82 -30.53 13.25
N GLU A 56 0.82 -29.66 13.39
CA GLU A 56 -0.40 -29.92 14.14
C GLU A 56 -1.58 -29.20 13.52
N VAL A 57 -2.71 -29.88 13.36
CA VAL A 57 -4.00 -29.27 12.99
C VAL A 57 -5.05 -29.77 13.95
N SER A 58 -5.70 -28.86 14.65
CA SER A 58 -6.83 -29.15 15.53
C SER A 58 -8.04 -28.31 15.13
N LYS A 59 -9.15 -28.42 15.88
CA LYS A 59 -10.36 -27.60 15.66
C LYS A 59 -10.12 -26.10 15.85
N HIS A 60 -9.14 -25.72 16.66
CA HIS A 60 -8.98 -24.34 17.13
C HIS A 60 -7.62 -23.72 16.80
N LYS A 61 -6.63 -24.53 16.45
CA LYS A 61 -5.27 -24.06 16.15
C LYS A 61 -4.61 -24.87 15.04
N THR A 62 -3.66 -24.26 14.38
CA THR A 62 -2.69 -24.90 13.48
C THR A 62 -1.31 -24.44 13.91
N SER A 63 -0.41 -25.40 14.18
CA SER A 63 0.99 -25.15 14.50
C SER A 63 1.85 -25.57 13.32
N VAL A 64 2.84 -24.75 13.00
CA VAL A 64 3.79 -25.00 11.92
C VAL A 64 5.22 -24.87 12.41
N GLU A 65 6.13 -25.63 11.84
CA GLU A 65 7.57 -25.51 12.02
C GLU A 65 8.17 -24.76 10.85
N ILE A 66 9.01 -23.76 11.11
CA ILE A 66 9.77 -23.05 10.09
C ILE A 66 10.97 -23.90 9.68
N ILE A 67 10.95 -24.43 8.45
CA ILE A 67 11.94 -25.40 7.98
C ILE A 67 12.99 -24.79 7.04
N ASP A 68 12.67 -23.66 6.38
CA ASP A 68 13.57 -22.97 5.47
C ASP A 68 13.20 -21.50 5.35
N LYS A 69 14.07 -20.64 4.76
CA LYS A 69 13.78 -19.28 4.39
C LYS A 69 14.56 -18.86 3.16
N TYR A 70 14.00 -17.98 2.37
CA TYR A 70 14.64 -17.38 1.20
C TYR A 70 14.27 -15.91 1.06
N GLU A 71 15.22 -15.13 0.55
CA GLU A 71 15.01 -13.71 0.28
C GLU A 71 14.03 -13.52 -0.89
N VAL A 72 13.09 -12.61 -0.72
CA VAL A 72 12.13 -12.23 -1.77
C VAL A 72 12.25 -10.74 -2.02
N ASN A 73 12.65 -10.40 -3.23
CA ASN A 73 12.78 -9.01 -3.66
C ASN A 73 11.87 -8.69 -4.84
N HIS A 74 10.59 -8.46 -4.55
CA HIS A 74 9.59 -7.99 -5.51
C HIS A 74 9.30 -6.48 -5.32
N GLU A 75 10.23 -5.76 -4.69
CA GLU A 75 10.05 -4.34 -4.43
C GLU A 75 10.66 -3.47 -5.53
N SER A 76 9.88 -2.50 -6.01
CA SER A 76 10.40 -1.50 -6.94
C SER A 76 11.51 -0.67 -6.28
N SER A 77 12.56 -0.39 -7.04
CA SER A 77 13.61 0.54 -6.61
C SER A 77 13.08 1.97 -6.46
N LEU A 78 11.97 2.31 -7.12
CA LEU A 78 11.30 3.60 -7.04
C LEU A 78 10.36 3.65 -5.83
N LYS A 79 10.70 4.42 -4.82
CA LYS A 79 9.85 4.59 -3.62
C LYS A 79 8.76 5.61 -3.86
N ILE A 80 7.54 5.14 -4.11
CA ILE A 80 6.39 6.02 -4.32
C ILE A 80 5.59 6.15 -3.02
N THR A 81 5.39 7.40 -2.59
CA THR A 81 4.40 7.76 -1.57
C THR A 81 3.14 8.26 -2.24
N LEU A 82 2.06 7.48 -2.17
CA LEU A 82 0.73 7.91 -2.59
C LEU A 82 0.08 8.72 -1.49
N VAL A 83 -0.20 9.98 -1.75
CA VAL A 83 -0.93 10.88 -0.86
C VAL A 83 -2.35 10.99 -1.36
N GLN A 84 -3.28 10.30 -0.68
CA GLN A 84 -4.64 10.10 -1.17
C GLN A 84 -5.67 10.88 -0.33
N GLY A 85 -6.39 11.80 -0.94
CA GLY A 85 -7.58 12.38 -0.34
C GLY A 85 -8.62 11.30 -0.03
N LEU A 86 -9.14 11.29 1.19
CA LEU A 86 -10.09 10.24 1.64
C LEU A 86 -11.29 10.15 0.71
N ALA A 87 -11.45 9.01 0.07
CA ALA A 87 -12.55 8.66 -0.82
C ALA A 87 -13.66 7.90 -0.08
N ALA A 88 -14.90 8.07 -0.53
CA ALA A 88 -16.07 7.50 0.12
C ALA A 88 -16.26 6.01 -0.15
N GLY A 89 -16.95 5.32 0.77
CA GLY A 89 -17.29 3.90 0.64
C GLY A 89 -16.07 2.99 0.62
N ASP A 90 -16.13 1.97 -0.22
CA ASP A 90 -15.10 0.93 -0.36
C ASP A 90 -13.96 1.35 -1.31
N LYS A 91 -13.98 2.59 -1.82
CA LYS A 91 -12.98 3.08 -2.75
C LYS A 91 -11.58 3.14 -2.15
N MET A 92 -11.46 3.50 -0.85
CA MET A 92 -10.15 3.48 -0.18
C MET A 92 -9.57 2.08 -0.14
N ASP A 93 -10.37 1.05 0.11
CA ASP A 93 -9.93 -0.35 0.12
C ASP A 93 -9.42 -0.76 -1.27
N TRP A 94 -10.17 -0.40 -2.31
CA TRP A 94 -9.78 -0.62 -3.70
C TRP A 94 -8.47 0.12 -4.06
N ILE A 95 -8.35 1.40 -3.69
CA ILE A 95 -7.15 2.20 -3.92
C ILE A 95 -5.94 1.55 -3.24
N ILE A 96 -6.07 1.17 -1.97
CA ILE A 96 -4.99 0.56 -1.19
C ILE A 96 -4.58 -0.77 -1.82
N GLN A 97 -5.54 -1.66 -2.09
CA GLN A 97 -5.27 -2.94 -2.72
C GLN A 97 -4.48 -2.76 -4.02
N LYS A 98 -4.97 -1.93 -4.95
CA LYS A 98 -4.32 -1.73 -6.26
C LYS A 98 -3.00 -0.96 -6.15
N ALA A 99 -2.87 -0.04 -5.21
CA ALA A 99 -1.60 0.63 -4.97
C ALA A 99 -0.52 -0.36 -4.46
N VAL A 100 -0.90 -1.31 -3.60
CA VAL A 100 0.02 -2.38 -3.16
C VAL A 100 0.44 -3.25 -4.32
N GLU A 101 -0.50 -3.70 -5.15
CA GLU A 101 -0.23 -4.49 -6.36
C GLU A 101 0.73 -3.78 -7.33
N LEU A 102 0.68 -2.44 -7.37
CA LEU A 102 1.50 -1.57 -8.22
C LEU A 102 2.77 -1.06 -7.53
N GLY A 103 3.22 -1.69 -6.45
CA GLY A 103 4.50 -1.41 -5.84
C GLY A 103 4.58 -0.12 -5.03
N VAL A 104 3.46 0.42 -4.50
CA VAL A 104 3.50 1.57 -3.60
C VAL A 104 4.35 1.26 -2.36
N HIS A 105 5.16 2.23 -1.92
CA HIS A 105 5.96 2.10 -0.70
C HIS A 105 5.23 2.65 0.54
N THR A 106 4.50 3.75 0.39
CA THR A 106 3.78 4.41 1.49
C THR A 106 2.46 4.97 0.99
N ILE A 107 1.41 4.87 1.79
CA ILE A 107 0.13 5.55 1.54
C ILE A 107 -0.15 6.49 2.70
N GLN A 108 -0.34 7.78 2.38
CA GLN A 108 -0.74 8.83 3.30
C GLN A 108 -2.18 9.25 2.98
N PRO A 109 -3.17 8.81 3.74
CA PRO A 109 -4.52 9.32 3.60
C PRO A 109 -4.63 10.77 4.12
N LEU A 110 -5.41 11.62 3.43
CA LEU A 110 -5.61 13.01 3.82
C LEU A 110 -7.08 13.38 4.00
N PHE A 111 -7.37 14.13 5.05
CA PHE A 111 -8.57 14.94 5.13
C PHE A 111 -8.38 16.20 4.30
N THR A 112 -9.25 16.40 3.31
CA THR A 112 -9.27 17.57 2.44
C THR A 112 -10.59 18.32 2.58
N GLU A 113 -10.66 19.57 2.13
CA GLU A 113 -11.88 20.39 2.23
C GLU A 113 -13.09 19.73 1.54
N ARG A 114 -12.85 18.98 0.47
CA ARG A 114 -13.89 18.33 -0.34
C ARG A 114 -14.04 16.84 -0.05
N SER A 115 -13.37 16.29 0.98
CA SER A 115 -13.60 14.94 1.46
C SER A 115 -14.99 14.85 2.12
N ILE A 116 -15.81 13.93 1.65
CA ILE A 116 -17.15 13.68 2.21
C ILE A 116 -17.05 13.00 3.57
N ILE A 117 -15.99 12.24 3.81
CA ILE A 117 -15.80 11.45 5.02
C ILE A 117 -15.30 12.34 6.14
N LYS A 118 -16.05 12.34 7.25
CA LYS A 118 -15.62 12.89 8.54
C LYS A 118 -15.43 11.73 9.51
N LEU A 119 -14.21 11.51 9.96
CA LEU A 119 -13.87 10.47 10.93
C LEU A 119 -13.51 11.15 12.25
N ASP A 120 -14.09 10.68 13.35
CA ASP A 120 -13.56 10.91 14.69
C ASP A 120 -12.36 9.99 14.94
N ARG A 121 -11.65 10.21 16.04
CA ARG A 121 -10.41 9.49 16.36
C ARG A 121 -10.60 7.97 16.42
N GLU A 122 -11.66 7.49 17.04
CA GLU A 122 -11.93 6.05 17.16
C GLU A 122 -12.19 5.39 15.80
N ARG A 123 -12.90 6.08 14.91
CA ARG A 123 -13.13 5.62 13.54
C ARG A 123 -11.89 5.65 12.68
N VAL A 124 -10.99 6.62 12.92
CA VAL A 124 -9.67 6.67 12.24
C VAL A 124 -8.89 5.42 12.58
N ASP A 125 -8.76 5.06 13.86
CA ASP A 125 -7.98 3.89 14.30
C ASP A 125 -8.55 2.60 13.69
N LYS A 126 -9.89 2.39 13.76
CA LYS A 126 -10.56 1.23 13.14
C LYS A 126 -10.34 1.15 11.62
N LYS A 127 -10.40 2.30 10.93
CA LYS A 127 -10.14 2.35 9.47
C LYS A 127 -8.69 2.07 9.16
N LEU A 128 -7.76 2.59 9.92
CA LEU A 128 -6.33 2.35 9.74
C LEU A 128 -6.00 0.86 9.88
N ASP A 129 -6.53 0.18 10.90
CA ASP A 129 -6.33 -1.25 11.10
C ASP A 129 -6.96 -2.07 9.95
N HIS A 130 -8.15 -1.68 9.50
CA HIS A 130 -8.78 -2.29 8.33
C HIS A 130 -7.92 -2.11 7.06
N TRP A 131 -7.42 -0.91 6.78
CA TRP A 131 -6.59 -0.64 5.61
C TRP A 131 -5.24 -1.38 5.65
N LYS A 132 -4.65 -1.54 6.83
CA LYS A 132 -3.48 -2.42 7.01
C LYS A 132 -3.80 -3.86 6.66
N THR A 133 -4.96 -4.37 7.06
CA THR A 133 -5.42 -5.71 6.70
C THR A 133 -5.59 -5.86 5.18
N VAL A 134 -6.18 -4.86 4.51
CA VAL A 134 -6.29 -4.83 3.03
C VAL A 134 -4.90 -4.87 2.38
N ALA A 135 -3.95 -4.07 2.88
CA ALA A 135 -2.59 -4.05 2.36
C ALA A 135 -1.87 -5.39 2.55
N ILE A 136 -2.03 -6.02 3.72
CA ILE A 136 -1.48 -7.37 4.00
C ILE A 136 -2.04 -8.40 3.03
N SER A 137 -3.36 -8.44 2.85
CA SER A 137 -3.99 -9.38 1.91
C SER A 137 -3.54 -9.16 0.47
N ALA A 138 -3.29 -7.92 0.07
CA ALA A 138 -2.71 -7.61 -1.24
C ALA A 138 -1.25 -8.11 -1.35
N CYS A 139 -0.44 -7.99 -0.28
CA CYS A 139 0.92 -8.55 -0.24
C CYS A 139 0.91 -10.09 -0.30
N GLU A 140 -0.03 -10.76 0.38
CA GLU A 140 -0.21 -12.21 0.29
C GLU A 140 -0.41 -12.66 -1.16
N GLN A 141 -1.26 -11.95 -1.90
CA GLN A 141 -1.58 -12.28 -3.28
C GLN A 141 -0.47 -11.92 -4.29
N THR A 142 0.21 -10.77 -4.09
CA THR A 142 1.20 -10.26 -5.05
C THR A 142 2.60 -10.83 -4.88
N GLY A 143 2.85 -11.58 -3.82
CA GLY A 143 4.18 -12.08 -3.51
C GLY A 143 5.12 -11.05 -2.86
N ARG A 144 4.63 -9.88 -2.47
CA ARG A 144 5.46 -8.88 -1.79
C ARG A 144 5.75 -9.30 -0.37
N SER A 145 7.04 -9.28 0.02
CA SER A 145 7.48 -9.59 1.39
C SER A 145 7.76 -8.33 2.22
N ALA A 146 7.57 -7.13 1.65
CA ALA A 146 7.57 -5.86 2.37
C ALA A 146 6.15 -5.27 2.38
N ILE A 147 5.63 -4.97 3.57
CA ILE A 147 4.29 -4.39 3.72
C ILE A 147 4.40 -2.88 3.58
N PRO A 148 3.66 -2.23 2.66
CA PRO A 148 3.63 -0.78 2.54
C PRO A 148 3.17 -0.09 3.83
N ASN A 149 3.75 1.07 4.11
CA ASN A 149 3.33 1.87 5.26
C ASN A 149 1.99 2.55 4.99
N ILE A 150 0.95 2.21 5.77
CA ILE A 150 -0.31 2.96 5.77
C ILE A 150 -0.28 3.92 6.96
N LEU A 151 -0.17 5.21 6.66
CA LEU A 151 -0.02 6.23 7.69
C LEU A 151 -1.38 6.69 8.24
N THR A 152 -1.37 7.22 9.46
CA THR A 152 -2.56 7.83 10.06
C THR A 152 -3.05 9.01 9.21
N PRO A 153 -4.34 9.12 8.91
CA PRO A 153 -4.91 10.24 8.18
C PRO A 153 -4.60 11.58 8.84
N LEU A 154 -4.14 12.56 8.06
CA LEU A 154 -3.86 13.92 8.50
C LEU A 154 -4.65 14.95 7.68
N HIS A 155 -4.85 16.14 8.23
CA HIS A 155 -5.30 17.26 7.41
C HIS A 155 -4.19 17.68 6.44
N LEU A 156 -4.57 18.03 5.20
CA LEU A 156 -3.60 18.42 4.16
C LEU A 156 -2.68 19.54 4.62
N THR A 157 -3.21 20.55 5.30
CA THR A 157 -2.44 21.68 5.83
C THR A 157 -1.41 21.25 6.87
N GLN A 158 -1.79 20.35 7.78
CA GLN A 158 -0.90 19.79 8.77
C GLN A 158 0.20 18.97 8.10
N TRP A 159 -0.17 18.06 7.21
CA TRP A 159 0.79 17.19 6.52
C TRP A 159 1.82 17.99 5.71
N LEU A 160 1.41 19.03 4.99
CA LEU A 160 2.33 19.91 4.25
C LEU A 160 3.27 20.71 5.15
N SER A 161 2.86 21.01 6.39
CA SER A 161 3.72 21.72 7.36
C SER A 161 4.75 20.82 8.05
N GLU A 162 4.57 19.50 7.99
CA GLU A 162 5.53 18.55 8.57
C GLU A 162 6.83 18.52 7.75
N LYS A 163 7.99 18.55 8.45
CA LYS A 163 9.33 18.51 7.83
C LYS A 163 9.67 17.15 7.18
N THR A 164 8.73 16.22 7.11
CA THR A 164 8.89 14.88 6.55
C THR A 164 9.01 14.85 5.03
N LEU A 165 8.57 15.91 4.34
CA LEU A 165 8.75 16.06 2.91
C LEU A 165 10.20 16.44 2.60
N LYS A 166 11.00 15.43 2.27
CA LYS A 166 12.40 15.66 1.85
C LYS A 166 12.45 16.58 0.63
N THR A 167 13.47 17.40 0.55
CA THR A 167 13.64 18.38 -0.54
C THR A 167 13.97 17.74 -1.88
N ASP A 168 14.55 16.56 -1.88
CA ASP A 168 14.99 15.80 -3.05
C ASP A 168 13.91 14.89 -3.67
N ASN A 169 12.71 14.82 -3.07
CA ASN A 169 11.59 14.07 -3.65
C ASN A 169 10.99 14.82 -4.84
N LEU A 170 10.73 14.12 -5.93
CA LEU A 170 9.84 14.63 -6.98
C LEU A 170 8.40 14.65 -6.43
N LYS A 171 7.80 15.85 -6.38
CA LYS A 171 6.46 16.04 -5.81
C LYS A 171 5.47 16.33 -6.92
N LEU A 172 4.47 15.48 -7.08
CA LEU A 172 3.47 15.56 -8.15
C LEU A 172 2.07 15.66 -7.54
N ILE A 173 1.22 16.47 -8.16
CA ILE A 173 -0.20 16.56 -7.82
C ILE A 173 -1.05 16.37 -9.06
N LEU A 174 -2.00 15.43 -9.01
CA LEU A 174 -2.91 15.21 -10.10
C LEU A 174 -3.97 16.29 -10.20
N THR A 175 -4.09 16.89 -11.38
CA THR A 175 -5.11 17.90 -11.68
C THR A 175 -5.61 17.75 -13.12
N PRO A 176 -6.91 17.98 -13.38
CA PRO A 176 -7.44 17.91 -14.74
C PRO A 176 -7.05 19.10 -15.62
N SER A 177 -6.52 20.20 -15.05
CA SER A 177 -6.22 21.45 -15.76
C SER A 177 -4.87 22.03 -15.40
N LYS A 178 -4.28 22.81 -16.34
CA LYS A 178 -3.00 23.53 -16.15
C LYS A 178 -1.86 22.61 -15.68
N ALA A 179 -1.76 21.42 -16.27
CA ALA A 179 -0.84 20.39 -15.89
C ALA A 179 0.30 20.25 -16.90
N GLN A 180 1.46 19.86 -16.40
CA GLN A 180 2.60 19.48 -17.25
C GLN A 180 2.46 18.03 -17.71
N ASN A 181 3.04 17.71 -18.87
CA ASN A 181 3.16 16.32 -19.28
C ASN A 181 4.30 15.67 -18.49
N ILE A 182 4.01 14.53 -17.87
CA ILE A 182 4.97 13.79 -17.05
C ILE A 182 6.22 13.39 -17.82
N ASN A 183 6.10 13.16 -19.14
CA ASN A 183 7.24 12.80 -20.00
C ASN A 183 8.28 13.91 -20.15
N HIS A 184 7.97 15.14 -19.71
CA HIS A 184 8.91 16.26 -19.72
C HIS A 184 9.64 16.43 -18.38
N LEU A 185 9.37 15.56 -17.43
CA LEU A 185 10.03 15.59 -16.12
C LEU A 185 11.23 14.65 -16.12
N ASP A 186 12.29 15.08 -15.46
CA ASP A 186 13.47 14.25 -15.27
C ASP A 186 13.17 13.08 -14.32
N LYS A 187 13.88 11.96 -14.53
CA LYS A 187 13.82 10.83 -13.62
C LYS A 187 14.24 11.26 -12.23
N PRO A 188 13.41 11.02 -11.18
CA PRO A 188 13.80 11.31 -9.81
C PRO A 188 14.97 10.41 -9.37
N SER A 189 15.71 10.82 -8.34
CA SER A 189 16.81 10.03 -7.80
C SER A 189 16.36 8.64 -7.36
N ASN A 190 15.31 8.56 -6.54
CA ASN A 190 14.71 7.27 -6.10
C ASN A 190 13.35 7.40 -5.44
N SER A 191 12.77 8.60 -5.32
CA SER A 191 11.52 8.77 -4.58
C SER A 191 10.59 9.82 -5.17
N ILE A 192 9.30 9.50 -5.12
CA ILE A 192 8.20 10.35 -5.61
C ILE A 192 7.16 10.47 -4.51
N VAL A 193 6.64 11.68 -4.35
CA VAL A 193 5.41 11.94 -3.59
C VAL A 193 4.32 12.33 -4.59
N PHE A 194 3.28 11.52 -4.70
CA PHE A 194 2.22 11.71 -5.67
C PHE A 194 0.87 11.92 -4.98
N MET A 195 0.25 13.08 -5.21
CA MET A 195 -0.98 13.50 -4.55
C MET A 195 -2.21 13.37 -5.45
N VAL A 196 -3.26 12.70 -4.94
CA VAL A 196 -4.55 12.51 -5.61
C VAL A 196 -5.68 12.99 -4.70
N GLY A 197 -6.60 13.79 -5.23
CA GLY A 197 -7.75 14.31 -4.49
C GLY A 197 -8.86 13.27 -4.29
N PRO A 198 -9.82 13.57 -3.39
CA PRO A 198 -11.07 12.81 -3.26
C PRO A 198 -11.97 13.04 -4.49
N GLU A 199 -13.21 12.56 -4.47
CA GLU A 199 -14.17 12.72 -5.56
C GLU A 199 -14.40 14.18 -5.99
N GLY A 200 -14.38 15.09 -5.03
CA GLY A 200 -14.52 16.55 -5.28
C GLY A 200 -13.23 17.22 -5.72
N GLY A 201 -12.12 16.48 -5.81
CA GLY A 201 -10.78 17.04 -6.06
C GLY A 201 -10.27 17.91 -4.92
N PHE A 202 -9.20 18.66 -5.15
CA PHE A 202 -8.69 19.66 -4.23
C PHE A 202 -9.41 21.00 -4.41
N SER A 203 -9.54 21.79 -3.35
CA SER A 203 -9.99 23.17 -3.44
C SER A 203 -8.89 24.05 -4.07
N GLU A 204 -9.26 25.26 -4.50
CA GLU A 204 -8.28 26.23 -5.02
C GLU A 204 -7.22 26.61 -3.97
N LYS A 205 -7.62 26.69 -2.70
CA LYS A 205 -6.70 26.97 -1.58
C LYS A 205 -5.73 25.81 -1.35
N GLU A 206 -6.23 24.58 -1.37
CA GLU A 206 -5.41 23.37 -1.21
C GLU A 206 -4.43 23.22 -2.37
N MET A 207 -4.89 23.48 -3.60
CA MET A 207 -4.04 23.47 -4.78
C MET A 207 -2.94 24.53 -4.70
N ALA A 208 -3.28 25.78 -4.34
CA ALA A 208 -2.29 26.85 -4.17
C ALA A 208 -1.28 26.50 -3.08
N LEU A 209 -1.73 25.90 -1.96
CA LEU A 209 -0.85 25.46 -0.88
C LEU A 209 0.12 24.36 -1.35
N ALA A 210 -0.36 23.39 -2.10
CA ALA A 210 0.51 22.33 -2.66
C ALA A 210 1.57 22.93 -3.63
N LEU A 211 1.18 23.85 -4.50
CA LEU A 211 2.12 24.53 -5.40
C LEU A 211 3.20 25.31 -4.63
N ASN A 212 2.85 25.97 -3.52
CA ASN A 212 3.80 26.65 -2.64
C ASN A 212 4.79 25.69 -1.96
N HIS A 213 4.44 24.40 -1.86
CA HIS A 213 5.31 23.33 -1.36
C HIS A 213 6.02 22.56 -2.48
N ALA A 214 6.14 23.18 -3.67
CA ALA A 214 6.84 22.67 -4.84
C ALA A 214 6.21 21.41 -5.45
N PHE A 215 4.89 21.19 -5.30
CA PHE A 215 4.20 20.19 -6.07
C PHE A 215 4.02 20.64 -7.51
N ILE A 216 4.36 19.76 -8.45
CA ILE A 216 4.20 19.97 -9.89
C ILE A 216 2.85 19.40 -10.31
N PRO A 217 1.96 20.21 -10.90
CA PRO A 217 0.68 19.73 -11.40
C PRO A 217 0.88 18.89 -12.67
N VAL A 218 0.36 17.65 -12.65
CA VAL A 218 0.43 16.71 -13.76
C VAL A 218 -0.94 16.15 -14.12
N ASN A 219 -1.10 15.69 -15.37
CA ASN A 219 -2.26 14.91 -15.79
C ASN A 219 -1.83 13.72 -16.64
N PHE A 220 -2.73 12.75 -16.78
CA PHE A 220 -2.55 11.54 -17.58
C PHE A 220 -3.59 11.46 -18.70
N GLY A 221 -3.62 12.49 -19.53
CA GLY A 221 -4.54 12.61 -20.66
C GLY A 221 -5.72 13.55 -20.40
N GLN A 222 -6.61 13.66 -21.38
CA GLN A 222 -7.69 14.65 -21.38
C GLN A 222 -8.94 14.23 -20.60
N ARG A 223 -9.05 12.97 -20.22
CA ARG A 223 -10.22 12.45 -19.52
C ARG A 223 -10.08 12.68 -18.03
N ILE A 224 -11.18 13.10 -17.38
CA ILE A 224 -11.27 13.15 -15.92
C ILE A 224 -11.38 11.72 -15.40
N LEU A 225 -10.40 11.31 -14.60
CA LEU A 225 -10.38 10.01 -13.94
C LEU A 225 -11.14 10.09 -12.61
N ARG A 226 -11.83 9.02 -12.25
CA ARG A 226 -12.38 8.86 -10.90
C ARG A 226 -11.26 8.77 -9.87
N THR A 227 -11.56 9.13 -8.61
CA THR A 227 -10.58 9.15 -7.51
C THR A 227 -9.92 7.78 -7.29
N GLU A 228 -10.65 6.68 -7.51
CA GLU A 228 -10.13 5.33 -7.44
C GLU A 228 -9.31 4.91 -8.67
N THR A 229 -9.58 5.47 -9.85
CA THR A 229 -8.85 5.16 -11.09
C THR A 229 -7.53 5.93 -11.20
N ALA A 230 -7.53 7.15 -10.71
CA ALA A 230 -6.40 8.07 -10.84
C ALA A 230 -5.08 7.53 -10.25
N PRO A 231 -5.04 6.99 -9.02
CA PRO A 231 -3.81 6.43 -8.45
C PRO A 231 -3.32 5.20 -9.19
N ILE A 232 -4.22 4.35 -9.72
CA ILE A 232 -3.85 3.16 -10.50
C ILE A 232 -3.11 3.57 -11.77
N VAL A 233 -3.70 4.49 -12.54
CA VAL A 233 -3.08 5.02 -13.76
C VAL A 233 -1.74 5.68 -13.47
N ALA A 234 -1.69 6.50 -12.42
CA ALA A 234 -0.47 7.19 -12.02
C ALA A 234 0.65 6.23 -11.63
N LEU A 235 0.36 5.29 -10.73
CA LEU A 235 1.34 4.30 -10.28
C LEU A 235 1.86 3.47 -11.46
N SER A 236 0.97 2.98 -12.33
CA SER A 236 1.37 2.21 -13.51
C SER A 236 2.31 3.00 -14.43
N ILE A 237 2.01 4.28 -14.69
CA ILE A 237 2.85 5.13 -15.53
C ILE A 237 4.19 5.42 -14.84
N LEU A 238 4.19 5.74 -13.54
CA LEU A 238 5.42 6.02 -12.79
C LEU A 238 6.33 4.79 -12.73
N GLN A 239 5.78 3.60 -12.51
CA GLN A 239 6.53 2.34 -12.52
C GLN A 239 7.08 2.01 -13.91
N ASN A 240 6.32 2.29 -14.97
CA ASN A 240 6.78 2.09 -16.34
C ASN A 240 7.88 3.08 -16.74
N LEU A 241 7.81 4.34 -16.30
CA LEU A 241 8.80 5.35 -16.69
C LEU A 241 10.10 5.23 -15.87
N TRP A 242 10.01 4.92 -14.59
CA TRP A 242 11.12 5.08 -13.65
C TRP A 242 11.29 3.92 -12.65
N GLY A 243 10.36 2.99 -12.59
CA GLY A 243 10.34 1.85 -11.69
C GLY A 243 10.71 0.52 -12.35
N ASP A 244 9.92 -0.51 -12.12
CA ASP A 244 10.17 -1.90 -12.44
C ASP A 244 9.21 -2.52 -13.49
N PHE A 245 8.35 -1.71 -14.14
CA PHE A 245 7.46 -2.19 -15.22
C PHE A 245 8.09 -2.06 -16.62
N ALA A 246 9.34 -1.67 -16.72
CA ALA A 246 10.06 -1.49 -17.99
C ALA A 246 10.89 -2.73 -18.36
#